data_09af5c283891ce9dbbf7cab6fb29c6e9
#
_entry.id   09af5c283891ce9dbbf7cab6fb29c6e9
#
_cell.length_a   1.000
_cell.length_b   1.000
_cell.length_c   1.000
_cell.angle_alpha   90.00
_cell.angle_beta   90.00
_cell.angle_gamma   90.00
#
_symmetry.space_group_name_H-M   'P 1'
#
loop_
_entity.id
_entity.type
_entity.pdbx_description
1 polymer ?
#
loop_
_entity_poly.entity_id
_entity_poly.type
_entity_poly.pdbx_seq_one_letter_code
_entity_poly.pdbx_strand_id
1 'polypeptide(L)'
;MSAITNLEPRIVWEQFDAITRVPRPSKKEGRIIEFLVDFARKHNLEYKKDAIGNVVMRKPATPGFENRPTVILQSHMDMVCEKNSDVEFDFDRDPIRTRIDGGWVRAEGTTLGADCGIGMAAALAVLIDPSVEHGPVEALFTVDEETGLTGAFELGEDMLTGKYLVNLDLEDEGEIFIGCAGGIDTVATFRYTMEEAPKNYAFFRVDVSDLQGGHSGDDIDKGRVNSNKTVARLLWDGMQSYELKLSWFDGGNLRNAIPREAYAIFGVPVRFKDEFIKRYKLFAADLEAEFRLREPNFKITLNEMPQVDRVLDARTQFGLVYSLVGVPNGVIAMSFAVPGLVETSTNLASVKFVGDDRIVVTSSQRSSVESAKTYVMQMVESVFALAGADVAHSDGYPGWTPDPQSALLAKTVDAYKRLFGADPKVRAIHAGLECGLFLEKYPELEMVSFGPTLRGVHSPDERLEIATVPKFWDLLLEVLKTV
;
A
#
# COMPACT_ATOMS: atom_id res chain seq x y z
N MET A 1 5.24 33.98 -10.87
CA MET A 1 4.29 33.27 -10.02
C MET A 1 3.34 32.53 -10.93
N SER A 2 3.02 31.30 -10.62
CA SER A 2 2.07 30.51 -11.42
C SER A 2 0.63 30.97 -11.14
N ALA A 3 -0.33 30.53 -11.97
CA ALA A 3 -1.73 30.90 -11.79
C ALA A 3 -2.33 30.40 -10.46
N ILE A 4 -1.78 29.34 -9.86
CA ILE A 4 -2.26 28.76 -8.61
C ILE A 4 -2.06 29.68 -7.39
N THR A 5 -1.13 30.62 -7.43
CA THR A 5 -0.92 31.57 -6.30
C THR A 5 -2.04 32.60 -6.12
N ASN A 6 -3.01 32.62 -7.03
CA ASN A 6 -4.22 33.44 -6.90
C ASN A 6 -5.40 32.68 -6.30
N LEU A 7 -5.24 31.40 -5.98
CA LEU A 7 -6.27 30.56 -5.34
C LEU A 7 -6.28 30.81 -3.83
N GLU A 8 -7.44 30.53 -3.18
CA GLU A 8 -7.60 30.61 -1.72
C GLU A 8 -7.61 29.22 -1.06
N PRO A 9 -7.00 29.08 0.13
CA PRO A 9 -6.28 30.12 0.91
C PRO A 9 -4.90 30.40 0.30
N ARG A 10 -4.67 31.66 -0.01
CA ARG A 10 -3.49 32.10 -0.77
C ARG A 10 -2.17 31.65 -0.14
N ILE A 11 -2.07 31.71 1.17
CA ILE A 11 -0.83 31.35 1.88
C ILE A 11 -0.44 29.88 1.63
N VAL A 12 -1.39 28.96 1.57
CA VAL A 12 -1.15 27.55 1.27
C VAL A 12 -0.69 27.38 -0.19
N TRP A 13 -1.38 28.02 -1.13
CA TRP A 13 -1.05 27.90 -2.55
C TRP A 13 0.30 28.56 -2.90
N GLU A 14 0.70 29.62 -2.19
CA GLU A 14 2.03 30.21 -2.33
C GLU A 14 3.12 29.24 -1.86
N GLN A 15 2.90 28.50 -0.76
CA GLN A 15 3.86 27.48 -0.31
C GLN A 15 3.87 26.28 -1.27
N PHE A 16 2.71 25.85 -1.76
CA PHE A 16 2.64 24.76 -2.73
C PHE A 16 3.36 25.12 -4.05
N ASP A 17 3.16 26.33 -4.58
CA ASP A 17 3.90 26.82 -5.76
C ASP A 17 5.44 26.85 -5.51
N ALA A 18 5.86 27.19 -4.30
CA ALA A 18 7.28 27.20 -3.95
C ALA A 18 7.85 25.78 -3.92
N ILE A 19 7.12 24.81 -3.35
CA ILE A 19 7.50 23.39 -3.27
C ILE A 19 7.58 22.77 -4.67
N THR A 20 6.60 23.04 -5.55
CA THR A 20 6.59 22.48 -6.93
C THR A 20 7.78 22.92 -7.78
N ARG A 21 8.47 23.97 -7.37
CA ARG A 21 9.71 24.47 -8.04
C ARG A 21 10.97 23.74 -7.61
N VAL A 22 10.90 22.92 -6.55
CA VAL A 22 12.04 22.19 -6.00
C VAL A 22 11.97 20.73 -6.41
N PRO A 23 12.91 20.23 -7.22
CA PRO A 23 13.04 18.81 -7.50
C PRO A 23 13.19 18.00 -6.21
N ARG A 24 12.35 16.95 -6.06
CA ARG A 24 12.28 16.13 -4.84
C ARG A 24 11.93 14.66 -5.10
N PRO A 25 12.60 13.99 -6.08
CA PRO A 25 12.38 12.56 -6.27
C PRO A 25 12.74 11.77 -5.02
N SER A 26 12.03 10.67 -4.74
CA SER A 26 12.37 9.73 -3.67
C SER A 26 13.85 9.31 -3.75
N LYS A 27 14.53 9.24 -2.60
CA LYS A 27 15.98 8.99 -2.46
C LYS A 27 16.91 10.08 -3.01
N LYS A 28 16.36 11.23 -3.42
CA LYS A 28 17.13 12.39 -3.92
C LYS A 28 16.64 13.71 -3.33
N GLU A 29 16.19 13.70 -2.10
CA GLU A 29 15.52 14.81 -1.42
C GLU A 29 16.46 15.97 -1.00
N GLY A 30 17.76 15.89 -1.31
CA GLY A 30 18.74 16.88 -0.87
C GLY A 30 18.32 18.34 -1.12
N ARG A 31 17.71 18.65 -2.27
CA ARG A 31 17.25 20.02 -2.60
C ARG A 31 16.06 20.47 -1.80
N ILE A 32 15.08 19.59 -1.56
CA ILE A 32 13.92 19.95 -0.74
C ILE A 32 14.30 20.06 0.73
N ILE A 33 15.24 19.25 1.21
CA ILE A 33 15.83 19.40 2.56
C ILE A 33 16.50 20.77 2.72
N GLU A 34 17.32 21.21 1.75
CA GLU A 34 17.93 22.53 1.76
C GLU A 34 16.88 23.62 1.74
N PHE A 35 15.85 23.51 0.89
CA PHE A 35 14.72 24.45 0.86
C PHE A 35 14.03 24.56 2.22
N LEU A 36 13.75 23.45 2.91
CA LEU A 36 13.12 23.44 4.23
C LEU A 36 14.02 24.07 5.29
N VAL A 37 15.31 23.76 5.29
CA VAL A 37 16.30 24.37 6.21
C VAL A 37 16.41 25.87 5.99
N ASP A 38 16.46 26.32 4.74
CA ASP A 38 16.53 27.77 4.41
C ASP A 38 15.21 28.48 4.74
N PHE A 39 14.06 27.80 4.58
CA PHE A 39 12.77 28.29 5.03
C PHE A 39 12.78 28.54 6.56
N ALA A 40 13.23 27.54 7.33
CA ALA A 40 13.32 27.69 8.79
C ALA A 40 14.21 28.87 9.20
N ARG A 41 15.38 29.00 8.58
CA ARG A 41 16.31 30.11 8.83
C ARG A 41 15.69 31.48 8.49
N LYS A 42 15.08 31.59 7.33
CA LYS A 42 14.42 32.81 6.84
C LYS A 42 13.32 33.29 7.79
N HIS A 43 12.59 32.36 8.39
CA HIS A 43 11.45 32.67 9.27
C HIS A 43 11.79 32.57 10.75
N ASN A 44 13.10 32.43 11.12
CA ASN A 44 13.60 32.30 12.49
C ASN A 44 12.91 31.17 13.29
N LEU A 45 12.64 30.05 12.64
CA LEU A 45 12.09 28.84 13.26
C LEU A 45 13.22 27.97 13.81
N GLU A 46 13.02 27.39 14.98
CA GLU A 46 13.85 26.28 15.44
C GLU A 46 13.64 25.08 14.51
N TYR A 47 14.74 24.42 14.15
CA TYR A 47 14.64 23.19 13.36
C TYR A 47 15.70 22.17 13.79
N LYS A 48 15.39 20.90 13.55
CA LYS A 48 16.29 19.77 13.71
C LYS A 48 16.23 18.92 12.45
N LYS A 49 17.38 18.41 12.03
CA LYS A 49 17.50 17.42 10.97
C LYS A 49 18.17 16.17 11.51
N ASP A 50 17.60 14.99 11.28
CA ASP A 50 18.23 13.72 11.65
C ASP A 50 19.24 13.22 10.60
N ALA A 51 19.82 12.05 10.86
CA ALA A 51 20.87 11.48 10.01
C ALA A 51 20.37 11.04 8.64
N ILE A 52 19.10 10.59 8.53
CA ILE A 52 18.51 10.15 7.26
C ILE A 52 18.05 11.33 6.40
N GLY A 53 17.77 12.48 7.01
CA GLY A 53 17.34 13.69 6.31
C GLY A 53 15.96 14.21 6.69
N ASN A 54 15.23 13.56 7.60
CA ASN A 54 13.98 14.11 8.11
C ASN A 54 14.21 15.47 8.76
N VAL A 55 13.25 16.37 8.58
CA VAL A 55 13.31 17.73 9.14
C VAL A 55 12.12 17.96 10.04
N VAL A 56 12.37 18.44 11.26
CA VAL A 56 11.34 18.95 12.16
C VAL A 56 11.56 20.44 12.37
N MET A 57 10.50 21.25 12.20
CA MET A 57 10.49 22.66 12.52
C MET A 57 9.55 22.92 13.69
N ARG A 58 9.91 23.85 14.57
CA ARG A 58 9.15 24.17 15.77
C ARG A 58 8.67 25.59 15.80
N LYS A 59 7.41 25.79 16.17
CA LYS A 59 6.82 27.10 16.42
C LYS A 59 6.23 27.11 17.84
N PRO A 60 6.62 28.07 18.70
CA PRO A 60 6.02 28.23 20.02
C PRO A 60 4.54 28.58 19.91
N ALA A 61 3.78 28.29 20.97
CA ALA A 61 2.37 28.60 21.05
C ALA A 61 2.07 30.08 20.80
N THR A 62 0.91 30.37 20.24
CA THR A 62 0.38 31.74 20.19
C THR A 62 -0.10 32.18 21.59
N PRO A 63 -0.11 33.52 21.88
CA PRO A 63 -0.51 34.03 23.18
C PRO A 63 -1.86 33.49 23.66
N GLY A 64 -1.87 32.92 24.87
CA GLY A 64 -3.05 32.27 25.47
C GLY A 64 -3.20 30.77 25.22
N PHE A 65 -2.29 30.17 24.43
CA PHE A 65 -2.30 28.75 24.10
C PHE A 65 -1.05 28.00 24.64
N GLU A 66 -0.25 28.59 25.51
CA GLU A 66 1.04 28.06 25.98
C GLU A 66 0.89 26.76 26.78
N ASN A 67 -0.26 26.53 27.40
CA ASN A 67 -0.53 25.32 28.18
C ASN A 67 -1.19 24.19 27.37
N ARG A 68 -1.35 24.36 26.06
CA ARG A 68 -1.88 23.32 25.17
C ARG A 68 -0.81 22.27 24.87
N PRO A 69 -1.20 21.03 24.60
CA PRO A 69 -0.25 20.01 24.16
C PRO A 69 0.33 20.37 22.79
N THR A 70 1.57 19.94 22.57
CA THR A 70 2.23 20.10 21.27
C THR A 70 1.54 19.23 20.22
N VAL A 71 1.24 19.83 19.06
CA VAL A 71 0.68 19.12 17.89
C VAL A 71 1.76 18.98 16.83
N ILE A 72 1.92 17.75 16.33
CA ILE A 72 2.80 17.43 15.21
C ILE A 72 1.97 17.46 13.93
N LEU A 73 2.40 18.25 12.94
CA LEU A 73 1.90 18.23 11.57
C LEU A 73 2.88 17.42 10.72
N GLN A 74 2.44 16.30 10.18
CA GLN A 74 3.33 15.40 9.46
C GLN A 74 2.94 15.29 7.98
N SER A 75 3.97 15.30 7.12
CA SER A 75 3.87 15.06 5.68
C SER A 75 5.20 14.52 5.16
N HIS A 76 5.21 13.75 4.06
CA HIS A 76 6.45 13.37 3.40
C HIS A 76 6.89 14.44 2.40
N MET A 77 8.21 14.52 2.16
CA MET A 77 8.79 15.57 1.32
C MET A 77 9.15 15.12 -0.10
N ASP A 78 9.23 13.82 -0.34
CA ASP A 78 9.48 13.27 -1.67
C ASP A 78 8.22 13.23 -2.55
N MET A 79 8.32 12.74 -3.74
CA MET A 79 7.20 12.51 -4.66
C MET A 79 7.54 11.41 -5.66
N VAL A 80 6.52 10.70 -6.15
CA VAL A 80 6.61 9.82 -7.31
C VAL A 80 6.88 10.63 -8.57
N CYS A 81 7.84 10.17 -9.38
CA CYS A 81 8.31 10.85 -10.58
C CYS A 81 7.90 10.09 -11.85
N GLU A 82 6.67 10.33 -12.32
CA GLU A 82 6.12 9.74 -13.54
C GLU A 82 5.78 10.83 -14.58
N LYS A 83 5.97 10.52 -15.86
CA LYS A 83 5.64 11.42 -16.97
C LYS A 83 5.13 10.67 -18.18
N ASN A 84 4.36 11.33 -19.02
CA ASN A 84 3.98 10.81 -20.33
C ASN A 84 5.21 10.62 -21.22
N SER A 85 5.20 9.62 -22.07
CA SER A 85 6.35 9.25 -22.91
C SER A 85 6.73 10.32 -23.94
N ASP A 86 5.81 11.20 -24.31
CA ASP A 86 5.96 12.31 -25.24
C ASP A 86 6.42 13.62 -24.58
N VAL A 87 6.56 13.64 -23.24
CA VAL A 87 6.98 14.81 -22.48
C VAL A 87 8.47 14.76 -22.19
N GLU A 88 9.19 15.82 -22.61
CA GLU A 88 10.59 16.01 -22.23
C GLU A 88 10.65 16.74 -20.88
N PHE A 89 11.09 16.03 -19.83
CA PHE A 89 11.16 16.52 -18.47
C PHE A 89 12.21 15.76 -17.66
N ASP A 90 13.01 16.46 -16.87
CA ASP A 90 14.03 15.92 -15.97
C ASP A 90 13.64 16.22 -14.50
N PHE A 91 13.15 15.23 -13.78
CA PHE A 91 12.74 15.38 -12.38
C PHE A 91 13.88 15.74 -11.42
N ASP A 92 15.13 15.57 -11.82
CA ASP A 92 16.28 16.00 -11.03
C ASP A 92 16.58 17.51 -11.17
N ARG A 93 15.95 18.20 -12.14
CA ARG A 93 16.29 19.60 -12.51
C ARG A 93 15.11 20.52 -12.71
N ASP A 94 14.05 20.02 -13.36
CA ASP A 94 12.98 20.86 -13.86
C ASP A 94 11.92 21.07 -12.78
N PRO A 95 11.39 22.30 -12.63
CA PRO A 95 10.24 22.57 -11.79
C PRO A 95 8.98 21.98 -12.39
N ILE A 96 8.08 21.45 -11.56
CA ILE A 96 6.75 21.01 -11.99
C ILE A 96 5.98 22.21 -12.53
N ARG A 97 5.45 22.06 -13.75
CA ARG A 97 4.66 23.10 -14.44
C ARG A 97 3.19 22.90 -14.11
N THR A 98 2.68 23.70 -13.16
CA THR A 98 1.30 23.61 -12.74
C THR A 98 0.36 24.37 -13.67
N ARG A 99 -0.85 23.84 -13.88
CA ARG A 99 -1.93 24.49 -14.59
C ARG A 99 -3.27 24.29 -13.86
N ILE A 100 -4.20 25.22 -14.06
CA ILE A 100 -5.59 25.09 -13.61
C ILE A 100 -6.40 24.50 -14.76
N ASP A 101 -7.15 23.44 -14.48
CA ASP A 101 -7.99 22.73 -15.43
C ASP A 101 -9.37 22.50 -14.82
N GLY A 102 -10.32 23.39 -15.12
CA GLY A 102 -11.62 23.40 -14.46
C GLY A 102 -11.48 23.64 -12.96
N GLY A 103 -12.02 22.72 -12.13
CA GLY A 103 -11.92 22.75 -10.67
C GLY A 103 -10.65 22.12 -10.10
N TRP A 104 -9.64 21.81 -10.90
CA TRP A 104 -8.47 21.05 -10.53
C TRP A 104 -7.15 21.79 -10.83
N VAL A 105 -6.17 21.59 -9.99
CA VAL A 105 -4.76 21.86 -10.31
C VAL A 105 -4.12 20.57 -10.81
N ARG A 106 -3.37 20.65 -11.91
CA ARG A 106 -2.63 19.55 -12.56
C ARG A 106 -1.22 19.98 -12.96
N ALA A 107 -0.38 19.01 -13.24
CA ALA A 107 0.90 19.24 -13.93
C ALA A 107 0.75 19.09 -15.46
N GLU A 108 1.73 19.60 -16.22
CA GLU A 108 1.79 19.48 -17.66
C GLU A 108 2.49 18.17 -18.07
N GLY A 109 1.74 17.05 -18.05
CA GLY A 109 2.21 15.75 -18.51
C GLY A 109 3.18 15.01 -17.58
N THR A 110 3.27 15.45 -16.33
CA THR A 110 4.02 14.80 -15.24
C THR A 110 3.11 14.57 -14.04
N THR A 111 3.56 13.81 -13.04
CA THR A 111 3.02 13.86 -11.68
C THR A 111 3.04 15.30 -11.17
N LEU A 112 2.06 15.66 -10.34
CA LEU A 112 1.93 17.00 -9.75
C LEU A 112 2.74 17.13 -8.45
N GLY A 113 2.86 16.02 -7.70
CA GLY A 113 3.42 15.98 -6.36
C GLY A 113 2.57 16.73 -5.33
N ALA A 114 1.25 16.72 -5.49
CA ALA A 114 0.33 17.19 -4.46
C ALA A 114 0.30 16.22 -3.27
N ASP A 115 0.53 14.97 -3.54
CA ASP A 115 0.87 13.90 -2.61
C ASP A 115 2.39 13.96 -2.28
N CYS A 116 2.86 14.23 -1.07
CA CYS A 116 2.15 14.96 0.00
C CYS A 116 2.52 16.47 0.02
N GLY A 117 2.80 17.06 -1.16
CA GLY A 117 3.24 18.46 -1.28
C GLY A 117 2.22 19.47 -0.77
N ILE A 118 0.90 19.16 -0.83
CA ILE A 118 -0.12 20.06 -0.27
C ILE A 118 -0.17 19.99 1.26
N GLY A 119 0.11 18.83 1.85
CA GLY A 119 0.30 18.67 3.29
C GLY A 119 1.51 19.46 3.79
N MET A 120 2.66 19.36 3.09
CA MET A 120 3.83 20.19 3.34
C MET A 120 3.49 21.69 3.29
N ALA A 121 2.77 22.13 2.24
CA ALA A 121 2.41 23.51 2.04
C ALA A 121 1.53 24.04 3.18
N ALA A 122 0.56 23.26 3.65
CA ALA A 122 -0.29 23.62 4.78
C ALA A 122 0.53 23.72 6.09
N ALA A 123 1.42 22.75 6.35
CA ALA A 123 2.30 22.81 7.53
C ALA A 123 3.20 24.05 7.50
N LEU A 124 3.84 24.35 6.35
CA LEU A 124 4.66 25.57 6.19
C LEU A 124 3.82 26.84 6.36
N ALA A 125 2.59 26.88 5.85
CA ALA A 125 1.68 28.00 6.02
C ALA A 125 1.34 28.25 7.50
N VAL A 126 1.02 27.18 8.27
CA VAL A 126 0.80 27.29 9.74
C VAL A 126 2.01 27.89 10.44
N LEU A 127 3.22 27.47 10.06
CA LEU A 127 4.45 27.97 10.71
C LEU A 127 4.67 29.47 10.52
N ILE A 128 4.20 30.08 9.43
CA ILE A 128 4.49 31.49 9.11
C ILE A 128 3.28 32.41 9.23
N ASP A 129 2.07 31.91 9.26
CA ASP A 129 0.87 32.72 9.39
C ASP A 129 0.74 33.23 10.86
N PRO A 130 0.80 34.55 11.10
CA PRO A 130 0.65 35.08 12.44
C PRO A 130 -0.80 35.12 12.95
N SER A 131 -1.76 34.85 12.07
CA SER A 131 -3.19 34.87 12.41
C SER A 131 -3.70 33.53 12.97
N VAL A 132 -2.91 32.46 12.83
CA VAL A 132 -3.28 31.10 13.26
C VAL A 132 -3.12 30.97 14.79
N GLU A 133 -4.20 30.66 15.48
CA GLU A 133 -4.22 30.36 16.92
C GLU A 133 -3.88 28.89 17.17
N HIS A 134 -2.80 28.60 17.91
CA HIS A 134 -2.34 27.23 18.15
C HIS A 134 -1.52 27.07 19.43
N GLY A 135 -1.52 25.90 20.04
CA GLY A 135 -0.52 25.45 21.00
C GLY A 135 0.88 25.35 20.36
N PRO A 136 1.89 24.81 21.05
CA PRO A 136 3.18 24.53 20.40
C PRO A 136 2.98 23.61 19.20
N VAL A 137 3.67 23.87 18.08
CA VAL A 137 3.57 23.07 16.84
C VAL A 137 4.95 22.55 16.45
N GLU A 138 5.00 21.29 16.08
CA GLU A 138 6.11 20.63 15.37
C GLU A 138 5.64 20.28 13.96
N ALA A 139 6.36 20.68 12.91
CA ALA A 139 6.12 20.25 11.55
C ALA A 139 7.20 19.23 11.16
N LEU A 140 6.82 17.97 11.02
CA LEU A 140 7.67 16.85 10.60
C LEU A 140 7.56 16.64 9.10
N PHE A 141 8.69 16.65 8.42
CA PHE A 141 8.82 16.33 7.00
C PHE A 141 9.73 15.10 6.87
N THR A 142 9.18 13.99 6.36
CA THR A 142 9.89 12.71 6.19
C THR A 142 10.44 12.55 4.79
N VAL A 143 11.54 11.80 4.64
CA VAL A 143 12.15 11.43 3.36
C VAL A 143 11.66 10.05 2.91
N ASP A 144 11.67 9.78 1.60
CA ASP A 144 11.52 8.46 0.97
C ASP A 144 10.31 7.65 1.48
N GLU A 145 9.15 8.30 1.53
CA GLU A 145 7.89 7.63 1.85
C GLU A 145 7.51 6.67 0.73
N GLU A 146 7.51 7.17 -0.50
CA GLU A 146 6.94 6.57 -1.71
C GLU A 146 7.62 5.28 -2.17
N THR A 147 8.85 5.02 -1.76
CA THR A 147 9.59 3.83 -2.20
C THR A 147 9.99 2.90 -1.06
N GLY A 148 9.81 3.31 0.21
CA GLY A 148 10.25 2.46 1.31
C GLY A 148 9.89 2.89 2.71
N LEU A 149 9.19 4.03 2.92
CA LEU A 149 8.91 4.60 4.24
C LEU A 149 10.19 4.85 5.05
N THR A 150 11.34 5.06 4.36
CA THR A 150 12.67 5.06 4.98
C THR A 150 12.79 6.15 6.05
N GLY A 151 12.20 7.33 5.80
CA GLY A 151 12.19 8.42 6.76
C GLY A 151 11.51 8.05 8.07
N ALA A 152 10.36 7.42 8.01
CA ALA A 152 9.63 6.98 9.20
C ALA A 152 10.35 5.83 9.93
N PHE A 153 10.92 4.86 9.18
CA PHE A 153 11.72 3.77 9.75
C PHE A 153 12.94 4.28 10.51
N GLU A 154 13.64 5.27 9.97
CA GLU A 154 14.90 5.77 10.53
C GLU A 154 14.71 7.05 11.37
N LEU A 155 13.47 7.48 11.64
CA LEU A 155 13.19 8.68 12.44
C LEU A 155 13.87 8.56 13.82
N GLY A 156 14.65 9.57 14.18
CA GLY A 156 15.33 9.61 15.48
C GLY A 156 14.35 9.69 16.65
N GLU A 157 14.62 8.97 17.74
CA GLU A 157 13.76 8.93 18.94
C GLU A 157 13.64 10.29 19.69
N ASP A 158 14.55 11.22 19.41
CA ASP A 158 14.57 12.55 20.01
C ASP A 158 14.06 13.66 19.07
N MET A 159 13.43 13.29 17.96
CA MET A 159 12.95 14.26 16.96
C MET A 159 11.65 14.92 17.38
N LEU A 160 10.74 14.20 18.01
CA LEU A 160 9.40 14.67 18.35
C LEU A 160 9.21 14.78 19.86
N THR A 161 8.40 15.77 20.26
CA THR A 161 7.99 15.99 21.66
C THR A 161 6.46 16.08 21.79
N GLY A 162 5.76 16.16 20.66
CA GLY A 162 4.30 16.29 20.60
C GLY A 162 3.58 15.05 21.07
N LYS A 163 2.35 15.25 21.59
CA LYS A 163 1.43 14.20 21.99
C LYS A 163 0.44 13.83 20.88
N TYR A 164 0.06 14.79 20.06
CA TYR A 164 -0.92 14.65 19.01
C TYR A 164 -0.24 14.80 17.65
N LEU A 165 -0.54 13.88 16.72
CA LEU A 165 -0.03 13.94 15.35
C LEU A 165 -1.18 14.01 14.36
N VAL A 166 -1.15 15.04 13.52
CA VAL A 166 -2.03 15.16 12.35
C VAL A 166 -1.20 14.84 11.12
N ASN A 167 -1.43 13.67 10.53
CA ASN A 167 -0.87 13.32 9.22
C ASN A 167 -1.71 14.01 8.14
N LEU A 168 -1.03 14.69 7.20
CA LEU A 168 -1.65 15.54 6.17
C LEU A 168 -1.63 14.90 4.78
N ASP A 169 -1.58 13.58 4.75
CA ASP A 169 -1.31 12.76 3.57
C ASP A 169 -2.55 12.01 3.03
N LEU A 170 -3.73 12.36 3.52
CA LEU A 170 -4.96 11.76 3.04
C LEU A 170 -5.49 12.44 1.76
N GLU A 171 -6.08 11.65 0.86
CA GLU A 171 -6.49 12.05 -0.48
C GLU A 171 -8.00 12.27 -0.66
N ASP A 172 -8.79 12.22 0.41
CA ASP A 172 -10.26 12.35 0.36
C ASP A 172 -10.79 13.35 1.40
N GLU A 173 -11.26 14.52 0.93
CA GLU A 173 -11.95 15.48 1.81
C GLU A 173 -13.22 14.84 2.38
N GLY A 174 -13.50 15.11 3.65
CA GLY A 174 -14.64 14.54 4.36
C GLY A 174 -14.38 13.19 5.02
N GLU A 175 -13.17 12.66 4.88
CA GLU A 175 -12.73 11.44 5.55
C GLU A 175 -11.66 11.75 6.61
N ILE A 176 -11.65 10.98 7.70
CA ILE A 176 -10.64 11.02 8.75
C ILE A 176 -10.15 9.59 8.97
N PHE A 177 -8.87 9.35 8.75
CA PHE A 177 -8.29 8.05 9.01
C PHE A 177 -7.70 7.99 10.41
N ILE A 178 -7.92 6.84 11.08
CA ILE A 178 -7.49 6.55 12.45
C ILE A 178 -6.72 5.24 12.57
N GLY A 179 -6.34 4.65 11.45
CA GLY A 179 -5.62 3.38 11.44
C GLY A 179 -5.16 2.98 10.05
N CYS A 180 -4.14 2.14 10.02
CA CYS A 180 -3.62 1.52 8.79
C CYS A 180 -3.11 0.10 9.07
N ALA A 181 -3.02 -0.73 8.03
CA ALA A 181 -2.44 -2.06 8.17
C ALA A 181 -0.91 -2.00 8.09
N GLY A 182 -0.27 -2.74 9.00
CA GLY A 182 1.10 -3.19 8.81
C GLY A 182 1.18 -4.33 7.81
N GLY A 183 2.38 -4.65 7.37
CA GLY A 183 2.63 -5.72 6.40
C GLY A 183 3.86 -6.56 6.74
N ILE A 184 3.86 -7.82 6.32
CA ILE A 184 5.02 -8.70 6.34
C ILE A 184 4.91 -9.68 5.18
N ASP A 185 6.03 -9.97 4.54
CA ASP A 185 6.09 -10.95 3.46
C ASP A 185 6.68 -12.27 3.96
N THR A 186 6.08 -13.38 3.54
CA THR A 186 6.58 -14.72 3.78
C THR A 186 7.03 -15.35 2.47
N VAL A 187 8.27 -15.81 2.42
CA VAL A 187 8.89 -16.48 1.29
C VAL A 187 9.19 -17.92 1.65
N ALA A 188 8.50 -18.86 1.00
CA ALA A 188 8.73 -20.30 1.13
C ALA A 188 9.51 -20.82 -0.07
N THR A 189 10.63 -21.47 0.19
CA THR A 189 11.52 -22.03 -0.83
C THR A 189 11.51 -23.56 -0.76
N PHE A 190 10.98 -24.20 -1.81
CA PHE A 190 11.12 -25.63 -2.00
C PHE A 190 12.38 -25.92 -2.81
N ARG A 191 13.21 -26.84 -2.32
CA ARG A 191 14.28 -27.42 -3.12
C ARG A 191 13.73 -28.66 -3.81
N TYR A 192 13.90 -28.73 -5.12
CA TYR A 192 13.35 -29.83 -5.91
C TYR A 192 14.42 -30.55 -6.73
N THR A 193 14.10 -31.77 -7.12
CA THR A 193 14.78 -32.51 -8.17
C THR A 193 13.80 -32.85 -9.29
N MET A 194 14.33 -32.94 -10.51
CA MET A 194 13.55 -33.34 -11.67
C MET A 194 13.81 -34.81 -11.99
N GLU A 195 12.72 -35.57 -12.10
CA GLU A 195 12.75 -36.97 -12.57
C GLU A 195 12.49 -37.04 -14.07
N GLU A 196 12.89 -38.11 -14.74
CA GLU A 196 12.57 -38.38 -16.15
C GLU A 196 11.04 -38.54 -16.30
N ALA A 197 10.46 -37.79 -17.25
CA ALA A 197 9.03 -37.84 -17.46
C ALA A 197 8.59 -39.25 -18.00
N PRO A 198 7.50 -39.85 -17.45
CA PRO A 198 7.05 -41.16 -17.88
C PRO A 198 6.61 -41.16 -19.34
N LYS A 199 7.06 -42.13 -20.13
CA LYS A 199 6.78 -42.25 -21.59
C LYS A 199 5.31 -42.50 -21.94
N ASN A 200 4.55 -43.07 -21.00
CA ASN A 200 3.14 -43.42 -21.19
C ASN A 200 2.18 -42.36 -20.62
N TYR A 201 2.59 -41.09 -20.57
CA TYR A 201 1.80 -39.97 -20.12
C TYR A 201 1.41 -39.05 -21.29
N ALA A 202 0.22 -38.51 -21.22
CA ALA A 202 -0.22 -37.37 -22.03
C ALA A 202 -0.01 -36.09 -21.25
N PHE A 203 0.61 -35.10 -21.88
CA PHE A 203 0.95 -33.83 -21.22
C PHE A 203 0.00 -32.72 -21.63
N PHE A 204 -0.26 -31.82 -20.67
CA PHE A 204 -1.18 -30.72 -20.82
C PHE A 204 -0.56 -29.45 -20.22
N ARG A 205 -0.97 -28.31 -20.75
CA ARG A 205 -0.84 -27.01 -20.14
C ARG A 205 -2.23 -26.49 -19.77
N VAL A 206 -2.43 -26.14 -18.51
CA VAL A 206 -3.59 -25.37 -18.05
C VAL A 206 -3.19 -23.92 -17.87
N ASP A 207 -4.00 -23.00 -18.39
CA ASP A 207 -3.83 -21.56 -18.19
C ASP A 207 -5.08 -20.99 -17.54
N VAL A 208 -4.90 -20.16 -16.50
CA VAL A 208 -5.91 -19.31 -15.88
C VAL A 208 -5.56 -17.87 -16.22
N SER A 209 -6.48 -17.10 -16.80
CA SER A 209 -6.28 -15.74 -17.27
C SER A 209 -7.51 -14.85 -17.14
N ASP A 210 -7.35 -13.59 -17.49
CA ASP A 210 -8.38 -12.56 -17.56
C ASP A 210 -9.11 -12.28 -16.23
N LEU A 211 -8.50 -12.62 -15.09
CA LEU A 211 -8.97 -12.21 -13.77
C LEU A 211 -8.74 -10.72 -13.55
N GLN A 212 -9.58 -10.07 -12.74
CA GLN A 212 -9.48 -8.65 -12.45
C GLN A 212 -8.19 -8.30 -11.72
N GLY A 213 -7.81 -9.12 -10.73
CA GLY A 213 -6.69 -8.81 -9.85
C GLY A 213 -6.96 -7.58 -8.99
N GLY A 214 -5.90 -6.92 -8.52
CA GLY A 214 -5.98 -5.68 -7.74
C GLY A 214 -4.94 -5.61 -6.64
N HIS A 215 -5.00 -4.55 -5.85
CA HIS A 215 -4.11 -4.37 -4.72
C HIS A 215 -4.43 -5.35 -3.58
N SER A 216 -3.41 -6.01 -3.02
CA SER A 216 -3.60 -7.04 -1.98
C SER A 216 -4.06 -6.48 -0.62
N GLY A 217 -4.10 -5.17 -0.46
CA GLY A 217 -4.73 -4.46 0.66
C GLY A 217 -6.14 -4.02 0.28
N ASP A 218 -6.27 -2.98 -0.52
CA ASP A 218 -7.53 -2.26 -0.77
C ASP A 218 -8.58 -3.05 -1.56
N ASP A 219 -8.16 -4.10 -2.25
CA ASP A 219 -9.07 -4.93 -3.05
C ASP A 219 -9.26 -6.34 -2.49
N ILE A 220 -8.65 -6.66 -1.34
CA ILE A 220 -8.66 -8.04 -0.82
C ILE A 220 -10.06 -8.51 -0.37
N ASP A 221 -10.91 -7.58 0.06
CA ASP A 221 -12.30 -7.82 0.47
C ASP A 221 -13.28 -7.92 -0.70
N LYS A 222 -12.88 -7.54 -1.90
CA LYS A 222 -13.74 -7.56 -3.09
C LYS A 222 -13.97 -8.97 -3.65
N GLY A 223 -13.43 -9.99 -2.98
CA GLY A 223 -13.65 -11.40 -3.33
C GLY A 223 -13.03 -11.79 -4.68
N ARG A 224 -12.02 -11.05 -5.15
CA ARG A 224 -11.31 -11.34 -6.41
C ARG A 224 -10.60 -12.69 -6.34
N VAL A 225 -10.61 -13.41 -7.45
CA VAL A 225 -10.08 -14.75 -7.51
C VAL A 225 -8.56 -14.75 -7.65
N ASN A 226 -7.91 -15.63 -6.88
CA ASN A 226 -6.46 -15.86 -6.95
C ASN A 226 -6.16 -16.98 -7.96
N SER A 227 -5.42 -16.65 -9.03
CA SER A 227 -5.07 -17.58 -10.10
C SER A 227 -4.24 -18.77 -9.60
N ASN A 228 -3.30 -18.53 -8.64
CA ASN A 228 -2.48 -19.61 -8.08
C ASN A 228 -3.32 -20.64 -7.35
N LYS A 229 -4.30 -20.20 -6.56
CA LYS A 229 -5.26 -21.06 -5.88
C LYS A 229 -6.11 -21.86 -6.88
N THR A 230 -6.51 -21.23 -7.97
CA THR A 230 -7.35 -21.84 -9.00
C THR A 230 -6.62 -22.99 -9.71
N VAL A 231 -5.38 -22.76 -10.14
CA VAL A 231 -4.54 -23.80 -10.75
C VAL A 231 -4.24 -24.92 -9.74
N ALA A 232 -3.91 -24.58 -8.48
CA ALA A 232 -3.63 -25.58 -7.45
C ALA A 232 -4.81 -26.51 -7.17
N ARG A 233 -6.07 -26.03 -7.26
CA ARG A 233 -7.29 -26.86 -7.12
C ARG A 233 -7.37 -27.94 -8.19
N LEU A 234 -7.05 -27.60 -9.46
CA LEU A 234 -7.03 -28.59 -10.56
C LEU A 234 -5.92 -29.63 -10.38
N LEU A 235 -4.72 -29.16 -10.02
CA LEU A 235 -3.57 -30.04 -9.78
C LEU A 235 -3.85 -31.02 -8.65
N TRP A 236 -4.46 -30.56 -7.56
CA TRP A 236 -4.84 -31.40 -6.43
C TRP A 236 -5.84 -32.50 -6.83
N ASP A 237 -6.91 -32.13 -7.57
CA ASP A 237 -7.93 -33.07 -8.08
C ASP A 237 -7.27 -34.13 -9.00
N GLY A 238 -6.36 -33.68 -9.86
CA GLY A 238 -5.59 -34.57 -10.75
C GLY A 238 -4.66 -35.54 -10.01
N MET A 239 -4.05 -35.08 -8.93
CA MET A 239 -3.19 -35.95 -8.09
C MET A 239 -4.00 -37.01 -7.32
N GLN A 240 -5.22 -36.69 -6.88
CA GLN A 240 -6.07 -37.65 -6.14
C GLN A 240 -6.58 -38.77 -7.03
N SER A 241 -6.89 -38.46 -8.29
CA SER A 241 -7.71 -39.38 -9.14
C SER A 241 -6.99 -39.87 -10.38
N TYR A 242 -5.96 -39.20 -10.86
CA TYR A 242 -5.39 -39.43 -12.20
C TYR A 242 -3.86 -39.57 -12.22
N GLU A 243 -3.23 -39.86 -11.10
CA GLU A 243 -1.76 -40.04 -11.00
C GLU A 243 -0.99 -38.89 -11.68
N LEU A 244 -1.50 -37.66 -11.56
CA LEU A 244 -0.91 -36.45 -12.18
C LEU A 244 0.54 -36.28 -11.77
N LYS A 245 1.39 -35.95 -12.73
CA LYS A 245 2.78 -35.56 -12.55
C LYS A 245 2.99 -34.10 -13.00
N LEU A 246 3.42 -33.24 -12.09
CA LEU A 246 3.67 -31.82 -12.36
C LEU A 246 5.07 -31.63 -12.97
N SER A 247 5.16 -30.86 -14.06
CA SER A 247 6.42 -30.47 -14.67
C SER A 247 6.78 -29.02 -14.34
N TRP A 248 5.78 -28.11 -14.36
CA TRP A 248 6.02 -26.68 -14.19
C TRP A 248 4.81 -25.98 -13.59
N PHE A 249 5.08 -24.89 -12.85
CA PHE A 249 4.06 -23.96 -12.38
C PHE A 249 4.61 -22.55 -12.44
N ASP A 250 3.83 -21.59 -12.91
CA ASP A 250 4.14 -20.16 -12.84
C ASP A 250 2.85 -19.36 -12.62
N GLY A 251 2.88 -18.41 -11.66
CA GLY A 251 1.75 -17.53 -11.44
C GLY A 251 2.07 -16.34 -10.53
N GLY A 252 1.40 -15.24 -10.78
CA GLY A 252 1.60 -13.98 -10.08
C GLY A 252 3.00 -13.40 -10.27
N ASN A 253 3.19 -12.14 -9.90
CA ASN A 253 4.48 -11.44 -10.03
C ASN A 253 4.77 -10.56 -8.82
N LEU A 254 3.85 -9.66 -8.44
CA LEU A 254 4.04 -8.65 -7.41
C LEU A 254 3.47 -9.09 -6.08
N ARG A 255 4.20 -8.90 -4.98
CA ARG A 255 3.78 -9.26 -3.62
C ARG A 255 2.52 -8.53 -3.16
N ASN A 256 2.35 -7.27 -3.59
CA ASN A 256 1.21 -6.42 -3.27
C ASN A 256 0.04 -6.50 -4.27
N ALA A 257 0.05 -7.47 -5.18
CA ALA A 257 -1.01 -7.68 -6.16
C ALA A 257 -1.69 -9.04 -5.99
N ILE A 258 -3.02 -9.09 -6.15
CA ILE A 258 -3.78 -10.33 -6.29
C ILE A 258 -3.46 -10.92 -7.67
N PRO A 259 -2.94 -12.18 -7.75
CA PRO A 259 -2.46 -12.72 -9.02
C PRO A 259 -3.60 -12.97 -10.01
N ARG A 260 -3.45 -12.43 -11.22
CA ARG A 260 -4.45 -12.45 -12.29
C ARG A 260 -4.31 -13.64 -13.23
N GLU A 261 -3.09 -14.16 -13.33
CA GLU A 261 -2.72 -15.20 -14.28
C GLU A 261 -1.84 -16.25 -13.61
N ALA A 262 -2.05 -17.50 -13.97
CA ALA A 262 -1.18 -18.61 -13.61
C ALA A 262 -1.32 -19.73 -14.62
N TYR A 263 -0.26 -20.53 -14.79
CA TYR A 263 -0.32 -21.73 -15.58
C TYR A 263 0.46 -22.88 -14.95
N ALA A 264 0.10 -24.09 -15.34
CA ALA A 264 0.89 -25.28 -15.01
C ALA A 264 1.01 -26.21 -16.19
N ILE A 265 2.13 -26.94 -16.24
CA ILE A 265 2.39 -28.03 -17.18
C ILE A 265 2.47 -29.33 -16.40
N PHE A 266 1.68 -30.31 -16.80
CA PHE A 266 1.60 -31.60 -16.10
C PHE A 266 1.22 -32.73 -17.05
N GLY A 267 1.44 -33.94 -16.63
CA GLY A 267 1.03 -35.13 -17.35
C GLY A 267 0.10 -36.00 -16.54
N VAL A 268 -0.74 -36.78 -17.24
CA VAL A 268 -1.52 -37.89 -16.69
C VAL A 268 -1.29 -39.17 -17.54
N PRO A 269 -1.35 -40.39 -16.96
CA PRO A 269 -1.22 -41.61 -17.75
C PRO A 269 -2.17 -41.63 -18.93
N VAL A 270 -1.71 -42.07 -20.09
CA VAL A 270 -2.53 -42.12 -21.32
C VAL A 270 -3.85 -42.85 -21.10
N ARG A 271 -3.89 -43.89 -20.22
CA ARG A 271 -5.11 -44.59 -19.86
C ARG A 271 -6.20 -43.72 -19.21
N PHE A 272 -5.82 -42.63 -18.60
CA PHE A 272 -6.73 -41.66 -17.95
C PHE A 272 -7.00 -40.41 -18.78
N LYS A 273 -6.36 -40.26 -19.94
CA LYS A 273 -6.43 -39.04 -20.76
C LYS A 273 -7.85 -38.54 -20.99
N ASP A 274 -8.69 -39.40 -21.56
CA ASP A 274 -10.06 -39.01 -21.95
C ASP A 274 -10.95 -38.75 -20.72
N GLU A 275 -10.74 -39.48 -19.65
CA GLU A 275 -11.48 -39.31 -18.40
C GLU A 275 -11.06 -38.01 -17.72
N PHE A 276 -9.78 -37.70 -17.68
CA PHE A 276 -9.25 -36.42 -17.17
C PHE A 276 -9.80 -35.25 -17.97
N ILE A 277 -9.84 -35.30 -19.30
CA ILE A 277 -10.40 -34.21 -20.13
C ILE A 277 -11.89 -33.98 -19.81
N LYS A 278 -12.66 -35.05 -19.59
CA LYS A 278 -14.08 -34.96 -19.18
C LYS A 278 -14.19 -34.32 -17.79
N ARG A 279 -13.37 -34.73 -16.83
CA ARG A 279 -13.33 -34.18 -15.49
C ARG A 279 -12.94 -32.70 -15.50
N TYR A 280 -11.92 -32.34 -16.29
CA TYR A 280 -11.51 -30.92 -16.47
C TYR A 280 -12.66 -30.04 -16.98
N LYS A 281 -13.46 -30.52 -17.96
CA LYS A 281 -14.60 -29.76 -18.48
C LYS A 281 -15.65 -29.48 -17.40
N LEU A 282 -15.92 -30.43 -16.53
CA LEU A 282 -16.82 -30.25 -15.39
C LEU A 282 -16.22 -29.25 -14.39
N PHE A 283 -14.96 -29.43 -14.06
CA PHE A 283 -14.24 -28.51 -13.18
C PHE A 283 -14.24 -27.07 -13.71
N ALA A 284 -13.99 -26.87 -15.01
CA ALA A 284 -14.02 -25.54 -15.63
C ALA A 284 -15.43 -24.92 -15.55
N ALA A 285 -16.48 -25.67 -15.85
CA ALA A 285 -17.85 -25.21 -15.73
C ALA A 285 -18.26 -24.88 -14.29
N ASP A 286 -17.81 -25.66 -13.30
CA ASP A 286 -18.04 -25.38 -11.88
C ASP A 286 -17.37 -24.05 -11.48
N LEU A 287 -16.12 -23.79 -11.93
CA LEU A 287 -15.41 -22.54 -11.66
C LEU A 287 -16.05 -21.34 -12.36
N GLU A 288 -16.46 -21.47 -13.62
CA GLU A 288 -17.18 -20.41 -14.33
C GLU A 288 -18.48 -20.03 -13.60
N ALA A 289 -19.22 -21.01 -13.09
CA ALA A 289 -20.42 -20.76 -12.29
C ALA A 289 -20.09 -20.11 -10.94
N GLU A 290 -19.04 -20.58 -10.24
CA GLU A 290 -18.58 -20.06 -8.95
C GLU A 290 -18.13 -18.59 -9.06
N PHE A 291 -17.42 -18.24 -10.15
CA PHE A 291 -16.77 -16.95 -10.30
C PHE A 291 -17.58 -15.91 -11.08
N ARG A 292 -18.65 -16.32 -11.76
CA ARG A 292 -19.42 -15.51 -12.72
C ARG A 292 -19.74 -14.10 -12.30
N LEU A 293 -20.08 -13.86 -11.02
CA LEU A 293 -20.49 -12.53 -10.55
C LEU A 293 -19.31 -11.61 -10.22
N ARG A 294 -18.15 -12.19 -9.85
CA ARG A 294 -16.99 -11.43 -9.40
C ARG A 294 -15.84 -11.38 -10.41
N GLU A 295 -15.83 -12.32 -11.38
CA GLU A 295 -14.81 -12.43 -12.43
C GLU A 295 -15.49 -12.70 -13.78
N PRO A 296 -16.19 -11.73 -14.37
CA PRO A 296 -17.00 -11.97 -15.59
C PRO A 296 -16.17 -12.34 -16.81
N ASN A 297 -14.87 -12.04 -16.80
CA ASN A 297 -13.94 -12.33 -17.90
C ASN A 297 -13.07 -13.57 -17.65
N PHE A 298 -13.26 -14.27 -16.51
CA PHE A 298 -12.49 -15.44 -16.15
C PHE A 298 -12.39 -16.45 -17.29
N LYS A 299 -11.17 -16.90 -17.56
CA LYS A 299 -10.88 -17.98 -18.50
C LYS A 299 -10.00 -19.02 -17.87
N ILE A 300 -10.32 -20.28 -18.15
CA ILE A 300 -9.46 -21.43 -17.90
C ILE A 300 -9.39 -22.28 -19.16
N THR A 301 -8.19 -22.57 -19.64
CA THR A 301 -7.99 -23.38 -20.85
C THR A 301 -7.06 -24.55 -20.56
N LEU A 302 -7.32 -25.69 -21.22
CA LEU A 302 -6.47 -26.87 -21.18
C LEU A 302 -6.04 -27.24 -22.59
N ASN A 303 -4.74 -27.19 -22.83
CA ASN A 303 -4.15 -27.51 -24.13
C ASN A 303 -3.25 -28.73 -24.00
N GLU A 304 -3.41 -29.68 -24.90
CA GLU A 304 -2.51 -30.84 -25.01
C GLU A 304 -1.12 -30.34 -25.50
N MET A 305 -0.08 -30.91 -24.92
CA MET A 305 1.31 -30.56 -25.21
C MET A 305 2.11 -31.76 -25.69
N PRO A 306 3.20 -31.55 -26.42
CA PRO A 306 4.21 -32.57 -26.65
C PRO A 306 4.73 -33.19 -25.35
N GLN A 307 5.33 -34.37 -25.43
CA GLN A 307 6.03 -35.01 -24.31
C GLN A 307 7.06 -34.01 -23.74
N VAL A 308 7.05 -33.83 -22.42
CA VAL A 308 8.11 -33.10 -21.71
C VAL A 308 9.22 -34.05 -21.29
N ASP A 309 10.40 -33.54 -21.06
CA ASP A 309 11.57 -34.39 -20.67
C ASP A 309 11.55 -34.74 -19.19
N ARG A 310 11.03 -33.82 -18.34
CA ARG A 310 11.14 -33.94 -16.89
C ARG A 310 9.87 -33.53 -16.16
N VAL A 311 9.68 -34.13 -14.97
CA VAL A 311 8.60 -33.81 -14.02
C VAL A 311 9.24 -33.63 -12.63
N LEU A 312 8.55 -32.94 -11.74
CA LEU A 312 8.97 -32.79 -10.34
C LEU A 312 9.00 -34.15 -9.63
N ASP A 313 9.94 -34.31 -8.72
CA ASP A 313 9.93 -35.43 -7.79
C ASP A 313 8.63 -35.46 -6.98
N ALA A 314 8.22 -36.66 -6.58
CA ALA A 314 6.92 -36.85 -5.94
C ALA A 314 6.76 -36.12 -4.61
N ARG A 315 7.85 -35.97 -3.84
CA ARG A 315 7.82 -35.28 -2.54
C ARG A 315 7.58 -33.80 -2.70
N THR A 316 8.35 -33.17 -3.59
CA THR A 316 8.21 -31.72 -3.84
C THR A 316 6.86 -31.40 -4.48
N GLN A 317 6.42 -32.22 -5.46
CA GLN A 317 5.08 -32.06 -6.04
C GLN A 317 3.99 -32.11 -4.97
N PHE A 318 4.03 -33.11 -4.08
CA PHE A 318 3.07 -33.24 -2.99
C PHE A 318 3.10 -32.01 -2.08
N GLY A 319 4.28 -31.65 -1.58
CA GLY A 319 4.44 -30.48 -0.68
C GLY A 319 3.93 -29.19 -1.32
N LEU A 320 4.33 -28.90 -2.57
CA LEU A 320 3.92 -27.69 -3.28
C LEU A 320 2.41 -27.62 -3.48
N VAL A 321 1.80 -28.65 -4.10
CA VAL A 321 0.37 -28.60 -4.44
C VAL A 321 -0.51 -28.55 -3.19
N TYR A 322 -0.20 -29.36 -2.16
CA TYR A 322 -0.96 -29.38 -0.92
C TYR A 322 -0.83 -28.07 -0.13
N SER A 323 0.37 -27.48 -0.10
CA SER A 323 0.54 -26.19 0.55
C SER A 323 -0.16 -25.06 -0.19
N LEU A 324 -0.12 -25.03 -1.53
CA LEU A 324 -0.86 -24.04 -2.32
C LEU A 324 -2.38 -24.12 -2.13
N VAL A 325 -2.92 -25.33 -1.93
CA VAL A 325 -4.35 -25.49 -1.59
C VAL A 325 -4.62 -25.09 -0.14
N GLY A 326 -3.78 -25.55 0.79
CA GLY A 326 -4.01 -25.42 2.24
C GLY A 326 -3.68 -24.05 2.82
N VAL A 327 -2.74 -23.28 2.24
CA VAL A 327 -2.33 -21.99 2.78
C VAL A 327 -3.50 -20.99 2.78
N PRO A 328 -3.70 -20.22 3.87
CA PRO A 328 -4.75 -19.20 3.91
C PRO A 328 -4.54 -18.14 2.82
N ASN A 329 -5.64 -17.58 2.28
CA ASN A 329 -5.62 -16.52 1.29
C ASN A 329 -6.92 -15.71 1.35
N GLY A 330 -6.83 -14.40 1.23
CA GLY A 330 -7.96 -13.48 1.32
C GLY A 330 -8.10 -12.87 2.71
N VAL A 331 -9.31 -12.42 3.04
CA VAL A 331 -9.65 -11.86 4.35
C VAL A 331 -9.65 -12.96 5.40
N ILE A 332 -8.94 -12.71 6.51
CA ILE A 332 -8.89 -13.59 7.69
C ILE A 332 -9.81 -13.06 8.79
N ALA A 333 -9.79 -11.72 9.02
CA ALA A 333 -10.64 -11.08 10.01
C ALA A 333 -11.09 -9.70 9.54
N MET A 334 -12.30 -9.31 9.96
CA MET A 334 -12.83 -7.95 9.81
C MET A 334 -12.63 -7.19 11.12
N SER A 335 -12.44 -5.89 11.04
CA SER A 335 -12.26 -5.02 12.20
C SER A 335 -13.53 -4.91 13.04
N PHE A 336 -13.41 -5.06 14.36
CA PHE A 336 -14.47 -4.76 15.30
C PHE A 336 -14.55 -3.25 15.64
N ALA A 337 -13.44 -2.53 15.48
CA ALA A 337 -13.37 -1.11 15.78
C ALA A 337 -13.95 -0.24 14.66
N VAL A 338 -13.79 -0.65 13.40
CA VAL A 338 -14.25 0.09 12.20
C VAL A 338 -15.09 -0.83 11.33
N PRO A 339 -16.42 -0.71 11.31
CA PRO A 339 -17.29 -1.56 10.50
C PRO A 339 -16.94 -1.49 9.01
N GLY A 340 -16.85 -2.66 8.36
CA GLY A 340 -16.54 -2.77 6.94
C GLY A 340 -15.05 -2.74 6.59
N LEU A 341 -14.17 -2.47 7.55
CA LEU A 341 -12.72 -2.55 7.36
C LEU A 341 -12.21 -3.99 7.49
N VAL A 342 -11.31 -4.39 6.61
CA VAL A 342 -10.49 -5.59 6.82
C VAL A 342 -9.46 -5.30 7.91
N GLU A 343 -9.43 -6.14 8.95
CA GLU A 343 -8.39 -6.08 9.97
C GLU A 343 -7.15 -6.86 9.55
N THR A 344 -7.36 -8.12 9.13
CA THR A 344 -6.28 -9.08 8.85
C THR A 344 -6.53 -9.81 7.55
N SER A 345 -5.53 -9.92 6.71
CA SER A 345 -5.57 -10.63 5.43
C SER A 345 -4.25 -11.29 5.07
N THR A 346 -4.29 -12.18 4.08
CA THR A 346 -3.10 -12.74 3.44
C THR A 346 -3.34 -12.94 1.95
N ASN A 347 -2.31 -12.73 1.13
CA ASN A 347 -2.34 -12.90 -0.32
C ASN A 347 -1.26 -13.88 -0.77
N LEU A 348 -1.64 -14.99 -1.38
CA LEU A 348 -0.72 -15.89 -2.07
C LEU A 348 -0.29 -15.25 -3.40
N ALA A 349 0.78 -14.45 -3.36
CA ALA A 349 1.12 -13.49 -4.41
C ALA A 349 1.78 -14.16 -5.64
N SER A 350 2.74 -15.06 -5.44
CA SER A 350 3.44 -15.66 -6.58
C SER A 350 3.96 -17.07 -6.29
N VAL A 351 4.11 -17.84 -7.38
CA VAL A 351 4.79 -19.16 -7.42
C VAL A 351 5.74 -19.14 -8.61
N LYS A 352 7.05 -19.24 -8.35
CA LYS A 352 8.09 -19.11 -9.38
C LYS A 352 9.13 -20.22 -9.29
N PHE A 353 9.47 -20.81 -10.42
CA PHE A 353 10.65 -21.65 -10.57
C PHE A 353 11.87 -20.74 -10.75
N VAL A 354 12.87 -20.90 -9.91
CA VAL A 354 14.07 -20.05 -9.87
C VAL A 354 15.32 -20.91 -9.98
N GLY A 355 16.08 -20.71 -11.06
CA GLY A 355 17.19 -21.61 -11.40
C GLY A 355 16.66 -23.02 -11.70
N ASP A 356 17.50 -24.03 -11.44
CA ASP A 356 17.22 -25.41 -11.79
C ASP A 356 16.85 -26.28 -10.56
N ASP A 357 16.75 -25.67 -9.37
CA ASP A 357 16.66 -26.41 -8.11
C ASP A 357 15.68 -25.82 -7.07
N ARG A 358 15.04 -24.67 -7.36
CA ARG A 358 14.19 -23.98 -6.38
C ARG A 358 12.83 -23.57 -6.94
N ILE A 359 11.79 -23.74 -6.12
CA ILE A 359 10.49 -23.10 -6.32
C ILE A 359 10.29 -22.13 -5.17
N VAL A 360 10.06 -20.85 -5.51
CA VAL A 360 9.83 -19.77 -4.55
C VAL A 360 8.35 -19.40 -4.56
N VAL A 361 7.74 -19.49 -3.39
CA VAL A 361 6.34 -19.08 -3.16
C VAL A 361 6.35 -17.86 -2.25
N THR A 362 5.74 -16.78 -2.70
CA THR A 362 5.65 -15.54 -1.92
C THR A 362 4.21 -15.29 -1.50
N SER A 363 4.02 -14.99 -0.23
CA SER A 363 2.74 -14.54 0.35
C SER A 363 2.95 -13.27 1.13
N SER A 364 1.99 -12.34 1.10
CA SER A 364 2.01 -11.08 1.84
C SER A 364 0.87 -11.06 2.85
N GLN A 365 1.18 -10.80 4.12
CA GLN A 365 0.23 -10.71 5.22
C GLN A 365 0.08 -9.26 5.64
N ARG A 366 -1.14 -8.86 5.98
CA ARG A 366 -1.46 -7.50 6.45
C ARG A 366 -2.37 -7.56 7.66
N SER A 367 -2.15 -6.67 8.62
CA SER A 367 -3.08 -6.44 9.73
C SER A 367 -2.87 -5.07 10.36
N SER A 368 -3.93 -4.45 10.83
CA SER A 368 -3.86 -3.27 11.71
C SER A 368 -3.56 -3.65 13.17
N VAL A 369 -3.57 -4.95 13.51
CA VAL A 369 -3.28 -5.49 14.84
C VAL A 369 -2.01 -6.34 14.76
N GLU A 370 -0.94 -5.92 15.45
CA GLU A 370 0.38 -6.52 15.33
C GLU A 370 0.42 -8.02 15.68
N SER A 371 -0.26 -8.41 16.79
CA SER A 371 -0.36 -9.81 17.18
C SER A 371 -1.13 -10.68 16.17
N ALA A 372 -2.13 -10.10 15.50
CA ALA A 372 -2.89 -10.79 14.45
C ALA A 372 -2.06 -10.92 13.15
N LYS A 373 -1.24 -9.90 12.81
CA LYS A 373 -0.27 -9.98 11.72
C LYS A 373 0.72 -11.14 11.95
N THR A 374 1.28 -11.20 13.14
CA THR A 374 2.18 -12.29 13.56
C THR A 374 1.48 -13.65 13.48
N TYR A 375 0.24 -13.74 13.93
CA TYR A 375 -0.50 -15.02 13.91
C TYR A 375 -0.77 -15.51 12.48
N VAL A 376 -1.22 -14.63 11.58
CA VAL A 376 -1.45 -15.04 10.18
C VAL A 376 -0.15 -15.40 9.46
N MET A 377 0.95 -14.72 9.78
CA MET A 377 2.29 -15.09 9.32
C MET A 377 2.65 -16.52 9.77
N GLN A 378 2.45 -16.86 11.05
CA GLN A 378 2.67 -18.21 11.59
C GLN A 378 1.79 -19.27 10.95
N MET A 379 0.53 -18.94 10.60
CA MET A 379 -0.34 -19.86 9.86
C MET A 379 0.25 -20.20 8.48
N VAL A 380 0.72 -19.17 7.75
CA VAL A 380 1.35 -19.34 6.42
C VAL A 380 2.64 -20.14 6.53
N GLU A 381 3.53 -19.77 7.48
CA GLU A 381 4.78 -20.50 7.76
C GLU A 381 4.51 -21.96 8.06
N SER A 382 3.57 -22.24 8.98
CA SER A 382 3.26 -23.61 9.41
C SER A 382 2.87 -24.52 8.24
N VAL A 383 2.08 -24.02 7.31
CA VAL A 383 1.66 -24.79 6.12
C VAL A 383 2.85 -25.11 5.22
N PHE A 384 3.70 -24.13 4.93
CA PHE A 384 4.85 -24.34 4.04
C PHE A 384 5.95 -25.16 4.72
N ALA A 385 6.21 -24.96 6.01
CA ALA A 385 7.18 -25.76 6.76
C ALA A 385 6.77 -27.24 6.83
N LEU A 386 5.49 -27.53 7.13
CA LEU A 386 4.94 -28.90 7.07
C LEU A 386 5.05 -29.51 5.68
N ALA A 387 4.95 -28.71 4.62
CA ALA A 387 5.15 -29.13 3.23
C ALA A 387 6.63 -29.35 2.86
N GLY A 388 7.57 -29.02 3.74
CA GLY A 388 9.01 -29.25 3.56
C GLY A 388 9.74 -28.09 2.85
N ALA A 389 9.19 -26.88 2.86
CA ALA A 389 9.86 -25.68 2.39
C ALA A 389 10.72 -25.04 3.49
N ASP A 390 11.80 -24.38 3.08
CA ASP A 390 12.51 -23.41 3.91
C ASP A 390 11.73 -22.09 3.88
N VAL A 391 11.38 -21.56 5.07
CA VAL A 391 10.54 -20.35 5.17
C VAL A 391 11.36 -19.20 5.77
N ALA A 392 11.23 -18.03 5.16
CA ALA A 392 11.82 -16.78 5.64
C ALA A 392 10.77 -15.66 5.57
N HIS A 393 10.92 -14.67 6.45
CA HIS A 393 10.09 -13.49 6.51
C HIS A 393 10.90 -12.24 6.23
N SER A 394 10.26 -11.20 5.68
CA SER A 394 10.84 -9.85 5.64
C SER A 394 10.81 -9.23 7.04
N ASP A 395 11.50 -8.11 7.23
CA ASP A 395 11.41 -7.33 8.47
C ASP A 395 9.99 -6.81 8.72
N GLY A 396 9.24 -6.58 7.65
CA GLY A 396 7.87 -6.07 7.71
C GLY A 396 7.80 -4.59 8.12
N TYR A 397 6.59 -4.11 8.36
CA TYR A 397 6.32 -2.80 8.95
C TYR A 397 5.08 -2.89 9.84
N PRO A 398 5.01 -2.09 10.93
CA PRO A 398 3.91 -2.12 11.88
C PRO A 398 2.65 -1.49 11.32
N GLY A 399 1.48 -1.86 11.90
CA GLY A 399 0.22 -1.21 11.65
C GLY A 399 -0.06 -0.11 12.68
N TRP A 400 -1.05 0.71 12.35
CA TRP A 400 -1.65 1.67 13.25
C TRP A 400 -3.05 1.16 13.62
N THR A 401 -3.18 0.61 14.84
CA THR A 401 -4.46 0.07 15.34
C THR A 401 -5.46 1.20 15.54
N PRO A 402 -6.66 1.13 14.93
CA PRO A 402 -7.70 2.15 15.12
C PRO A 402 -8.13 2.29 16.57
N ASP A 403 -8.13 3.52 17.10
CA ASP A 403 -8.73 3.88 18.39
C ASP A 403 -9.92 4.83 18.22
N PRO A 404 -11.17 4.32 18.19
CA PRO A 404 -12.36 5.15 18.09
C PRO A 404 -12.61 6.04 19.32
N GLN A 405 -11.89 5.84 20.44
CA GLN A 405 -12.02 6.59 21.67
C GLN A 405 -10.95 7.68 21.84
N SER A 406 -10.06 7.85 20.86
CA SER A 406 -9.03 8.89 20.89
C SER A 406 -9.62 10.28 21.11
N ALA A 407 -9.00 11.04 22.04
CA ALA A 407 -9.39 12.41 22.31
C ALA A 407 -9.15 13.32 21.11
N LEU A 408 -8.07 13.10 20.36
CA LEU A 408 -7.76 13.84 19.13
C LEU A 408 -8.84 13.58 18.07
N LEU A 409 -9.25 12.33 17.87
CA LEU A 409 -10.34 11.99 16.95
C LEU A 409 -11.63 12.72 17.32
N ALA A 410 -12.04 12.65 18.58
CA ALA A 410 -13.28 13.30 19.06
C ALA A 410 -13.24 14.80 18.74
N LYS A 411 -12.13 15.49 19.03
CA LYS A 411 -11.95 16.93 18.74
C LYS A 411 -11.98 17.21 17.24
N THR A 412 -11.34 16.37 16.42
CA THR A 412 -11.31 16.53 14.94
C THR A 412 -12.71 16.35 14.34
N VAL A 413 -13.46 15.35 14.78
CA VAL A 413 -14.85 15.11 14.35
C VAL A 413 -15.75 16.29 14.76
N ASP A 414 -15.62 16.80 15.99
CA ASP A 414 -16.40 17.96 16.45
C ASP A 414 -16.02 19.23 15.69
N ALA A 415 -14.75 19.43 15.36
CA ALA A 415 -14.29 20.53 14.51
C ALA A 415 -14.94 20.45 13.11
N TYR A 416 -14.91 19.28 12.47
CA TYR A 416 -15.50 19.06 11.17
C TYR A 416 -17.01 19.36 11.16
N LYS A 417 -17.74 18.85 12.17
CA LYS A 417 -19.19 19.11 12.34
C LYS A 417 -19.50 20.58 12.50
N ARG A 418 -18.74 21.31 13.31
CA ARG A 418 -18.93 22.77 13.50
C ARG A 418 -18.72 23.57 12.23
N LEU A 419 -17.69 23.20 11.44
CA LEU A 419 -17.34 23.92 10.20
C LEU A 419 -18.30 23.62 9.05
N PHE A 420 -18.67 22.35 8.88
CA PHE A 420 -19.34 21.91 7.64
C PHE A 420 -20.78 21.41 7.84
N GLY A 421 -21.25 21.31 9.09
CA GLY A 421 -22.61 20.89 9.39
C GLY A 421 -22.93 19.42 9.04
N ALA A 422 -21.90 18.60 8.85
CA ALA A 422 -22.00 17.19 8.48
C ALA A 422 -21.02 16.34 9.30
N ASP A 423 -21.30 15.05 9.44
CA ASP A 423 -20.37 14.10 10.02
C ASP A 423 -19.28 13.71 9.00
N PRO A 424 -17.99 13.74 9.39
CA PRO A 424 -16.95 13.16 8.55
C PRO A 424 -17.06 11.63 8.57
N LYS A 425 -16.53 10.98 7.55
CA LYS A 425 -16.39 9.52 7.55
C LYS A 425 -15.12 9.13 8.27
N VAL A 426 -15.26 8.50 9.44
CA VAL A 426 -14.12 7.93 10.17
C VAL A 426 -13.80 6.57 9.57
N ARG A 427 -12.54 6.39 9.15
CA ARG A 427 -12.06 5.20 8.45
C ARG A 427 -10.69 4.75 8.93
N ALA A 428 -10.28 3.59 8.46
CA ALA A 428 -8.89 3.15 8.41
C ALA A 428 -8.64 2.48 7.05
N ILE A 429 -7.39 2.40 6.65
CA ILE A 429 -7.00 1.79 5.37
C ILE A 429 -6.32 0.44 5.61
N HIS A 430 -6.59 -0.53 4.73
CA HIS A 430 -5.90 -1.82 4.77
C HIS A 430 -4.62 -1.83 3.91
N ALA A 431 -3.91 -0.69 3.90
CA ALA A 431 -2.60 -0.45 3.31
C ALA A 431 -1.68 0.19 4.36
N GLY A 432 -0.39 0.35 4.05
CA GLY A 432 0.58 0.98 4.96
C GLY A 432 0.46 2.51 4.94
N LEU A 433 0.73 3.14 6.09
CA LEU A 433 0.99 4.56 6.24
C LEU A 433 2.15 4.73 7.22
N GLU A 434 2.89 5.84 7.14
CA GLU A 434 3.99 6.16 8.06
C GLU A 434 3.55 6.19 9.54
N CYS A 435 2.27 6.48 9.79
CA CYS A 435 1.68 6.53 11.13
C CYS A 435 1.93 5.25 11.97
N GLY A 436 1.93 4.07 11.34
CA GLY A 436 2.25 2.81 12.01
C GLY A 436 3.67 2.80 12.59
N LEU A 437 4.63 3.32 11.83
CA LEU A 437 6.04 3.39 12.22
C LEU A 437 6.30 4.42 13.32
N PHE A 438 5.57 5.53 13.33
CA PHE A 438 5.70 6.50 14.40
C PHE A 438 5.26 5.94 15.75
N LEU A 439 4.22 5.11 15.81
CA LEU A 439 3.78 4.45 17.05
C LEU A 439 4.80 3.47 17.62
N GLU A 440 5.63 2.85 16.80
CA GLU A 440 6.69 1.97 17.29
C GLU A 440 7.72 2.75 18.12
N LYS A 441 8.04 3.98 17.71
CA LYS A 441 9.01 4.86 18.38
C LYS A 441 8.41 5.78 19.43
N TYR A 442 7.17 6.18 19.23
CA TYR A 442 6.43 7.12 20.07
C TYR A 442 5.05 6.51 20.43
N PRO A 443 4.99 5.48 21.32
CA PRO A 443 3.77 4.71 21.58
C PRO A 443 2.65 5.50 22.24
N GLU A 444 2.92 6.69 22.77
CA GLU A 444 1.95 7.57 23.41
C GLU A 444 1.26 8.55 22.42
N LEU A 445 1.62 8.50 21.12
CA LEU A 445 1.01 9.38 20.14
C LEU A 445 -0.46 9.00 19.89
N GLU A 446 -1.32 10.00 19.95
CA GLU A 446 -2.66 9.95 19.36
C GLU A 446 -2.60 10.58 17.97
N MET A 447 -3.14 9.91 16.97
CA MET A 447 -3.00 10.33 15.57
C MET A 447 -4.34 10.37 14.85
N VAL A 448 -4.45 11.30 13.89
CA VAL A 448 -5.49 11.33 12.85
C VAL A 448 -4.83 11.69 11.51
N SER A 449 -5.42 11.23 10.42
CA SER A 449 -5.01 11.66 9.08
C SER A 449 -6.22 12.25 8.34
N PHE A 450 -6.02 13.40 7.69
CA PHE A 450 -6.98 14.02 6.81
C PHE A 450 -6.29 14.91 5.78
N GLY A 451 -6.96 15.16 4.66
CA GLY A 451 -6.39 15.93 3.55
C GLY A 451 -7.45 16.46 2.59
N PRO A 452 -7.04 17.20 1.56
CA PRO A 452 -7.92 17.61 0.46
C PRO A 452 -8.14 16.45 -0.52
N THR A 453 -8.99 16.64 -1.53
CA THR A 453 -9.24 15.61 -2.54
C THR A 453 -8.17 15.61 -3.63
N LEU A 454 -7.45 14.49 -3.73
CA LEU A 454 -6.52 14.16 -4.82
C LEU A 454 -7.10 13.03 -5.66
N ARG A 455 -6.72 12.96 -6.93
CA ARG A 455 -7.08 11.83 -7.81
C ARG A 455 -5.95 11.57 -8.80
N GLY A 456 -5.79 10.31 -9.13
CA GLY A 456 -4.79 9.87 -10.10
C GLY A 456 -3.35 10.04 -9.61
N VAL A 457 -3.13 10.02 -8.30
CA VAL A 457 -1.78 10.07 -7.69
C VAL A 457 -0.88 9.01 -8.31
N HIS A 458 0.43 9.20 -8.23
CA HIS A 458 1.46 8.33 -8.83
C HIS A 458 1.34 8.19 -10.36
N SER A 459 0.68 9.13 -11.03
CA SER A 459 0.56 9.14 -12.48
C SER A 459 0.52 10.57 -13.04
N PRO A 460 0.76 10.78 -14.35
CA PRO A 460 0.61 12.09 -15.00
C PRO A 460 -0.84 12.63 -14.99
N ASP A 461 -1.81 11.83 -14.56
CA ASP A 461 -3.19 12.25 -14.34
C ASP A 461 -3.46 12.82 -12.95
N GLU A 462 -2.44 12.90 -12.10
CA GLU A 462 -2.53 13.47 -10.76
C GLU A 462 -3.12 14.88 -10.78
N ARG A 463 -4.07 15.09 -9.88
CA ARG A 463 -4.80 16.35 -9.76
C ARG A 463 -5.30 16.60 -8.36
N LEU A 464 -5.27 17.87 -7.95
CA LEU A 464 -5.73 18.38 -6.67
C LEU A 464 -7.00 19.20 -6.87
N GLU A 465 -8.09 18.86 -6.17
CA GLU A 465 -9.36 19.57 -6.26
C GLU A 465 -9.32 20.91 -5.51
N ILE A 466 -9.44 22.02 -6.25
CA ILE A 466 -9.29 23.37 -5.71
C ILE A 466 -10.29 23.65 -4.59
N ALA A 467 -11.54 23.20 -4.73
CA ALA A 467 -12.61 23.49 -3.77
C ALA A 467 -12.43 22.83 -2.41
N THR A 468 -11.60 21.79 -2.31
CA THR A 468 -11.38 21.03 -1.06
C THR A 468 -10.20 21.57 -0.25
N VAL A 469 -9.29 22.32 -0.84
CA VAL A 469 -8.13 22.92 -0.14
C VAL A 469 -8.54 23.93 0.95
N PRO A 470 -9.50 24.83 0.74
CA PRO A 470 -9.99 25.68 1.83
C PRO A 470 -10.61 24.91 2.98
N LYS A 471 -11.37 23.85 2.70
CA LYS A 471 -11.99 23.00 3.73
C LYS A 471 -10.94 22.26 4.57
N PHE A 472 -9.95 21.69 3.90
CA PHE A 472 -8.79 21.07 4.55
C PHE A 472 -8.06 22.07 5.46
N TRP A 473 -7.80 23.28 4.96
CA TRP A 473 -7.16 24.35 5.73
C TRP A 473 -8.00 24.76 6.95
N ASP A 474 -9.28 25.02 6.77
CA ASP A 474 -10.18 25.41 7.86
C ASP A 474 -10.26 24.33 8.94
N LEU A 475 -10.32 23.04 8.54
CA LEU A 475 -10.29 21.92 9.49
C LEU A 475 -8.98 21.88 10.27
N LEU A 476 -7.84 22.03 9.59
CA LEU A 476 -6.53 22.05 10.22
C LEU A 476 -6.42 23.15 11.27
N LEU A 477 -6.85 24.38 10.92
CA LEU A 477 -6.84 25.52 11.84
C LEU A 477 -7.75 25.29 13.05
N GLU A 478 -8.95 24.77 12.84
CA GLU A 478 -9.90 24.52 13.94
C GLU A 478 -9.41 23.40 14.86
N VAL A 479 -8.74 22.38 14.34
CA VAL A 479 -8.09 21.33 15.14
C VAL A 479 -6.98 21.94 15.99
N LEU A 480 -6.06 22.71 15.40
CA LEU A 480 -4.97 23.36 16.12
C LEU A 480 -5.44 24.31 17.23
N LYS A 481 -6.59 24.97 17.02
CA LYS A 481 -7.19 25.87 17.99
C LYS A 481 -7.86 25.13 19.15
N THR A 482 -8.40 23.94 18.92
CA THR A 482 -9.23 23.20 19.90
C THR A 482 -8.48 22.09 20.62
N VAL A 483 -7.36 21.65 20.11
CA VAL A 483 -6.47 20.65 20.73
C VAL A 483 -5.57 21.31 21.76
#